data_660c297e54a9b470e679d55828d56c6d
#
_entry.id   660c297e54a9b470e679d55828d56c6d
#
_cell.length_a   1.000
_cell.length_b   1.000
_cell.length_c   1.000
_cell.angle_alpha   90.00
_cell.angle_beta   90.00
_cell.angle_gamma   90.00
#
_symmetry.space_group_name_H-M   'P 1'
#
loop_
_entity.id
_entity.type
_entity.pdbx_description
1 polymer ?
#
loop_
_entity_poly.entity_id
_entity_poly.type
_entity_poly.pdbx_seq_one_letter_code
_entity_poly.pdbx_strand_id
1 'polypeptide(L)'
;NPMLLKLHKLNIPTISAVNGPAAGVGCSIGLAPDFVIASEKAYFLQAFVNIGLVPDGGASWMLTRLVGKARATEMMMLGEKLPAAKALEWGAIHKVVEPDALIDEAMSLAKRLASGPTVALGIMRKNLTEALECDYATALLREAEGQRVAGDSADAREGALSFLQKRKSEFKGN
;
A
#
# COMPACT_ATOMS: atom_id res chain seq x y z
N ASN A 1 -4.70 -11.44 14.26
CA ASN A 1 -5.00 -11.74 12.83
C ASN A 1 -6.31 -11.09 12.31
N PRO A 2 -7.47 -11.06 13.04
CA PRO A 2 -8.69 -10.47 12.50
C PRO A 2 -8.57 -9.00 12.10
N MET A 3 -7.83 -8.20 12.88
CA MET A 3 -7.55 -6.78 12.57
C MET A 3 -6.78 -6.65 11.24
N LEU A 4 -5.71 -7.42 11.06
CA LEU A 4 -4.89 -7.39 9.85
C LEU A 4 -5.67 -7.84 8.62
N LEU A 5 -6.52 -8.86 8.76
CA LEU A 5 -7.43 -9.27 7.70
C LEU A 5 -8.43 -8.17 7.32
N LYS A 6 -8.95 -7.41 8.31
CA LYS A 6 -9.81 -6.25 8.03
C LYS A 6 -9.04 -5.16 7.28
N LEU A 7 -7.84 -4.82 7.71
CA LEU A 7 -6.98 -3.84 7.03
C LEU A 7 -6.70 -4.25 5.58
N HIS A 8 -6.34 -5.52 5.37
CA HIS A 8 -6.06 -6.08 4.05
C HIS A 8 -7.28 -6.01 3.11
N LYS A 9 -8.50 -6.22 3.64
CA LYS A 9 -9.76 -6.25 2.88
C LYS A 9 -10.46 -4.90 2.74
N LEU A 10 -9.88 -3.80 3.20
CA LEU A 10 -10.47 -2.47 3.00
C LEU A 10 -10.62 -2.16 1.50
N ASN A 11 -11.76 -1.59 1.13
CA ASN A 11 -12.05 -1.17 -0.26
C ASN A 11 -11.67 0.30 -0.51
N ILE A 12 -10.75 0.84 0.27
CA ILE A 12 -10.23 2.19 0.13
C ILE A 12 -8.69 2.14 0.18
N PRO A 13 -7.98 3.00 -0.55
CA PRO A 13 -6.53 3.12 -0.42
C PRO A 13 -6.12 3.46 1.01
N THR A 14 -5.02 2.86 1.45
CA THR A 14 -4.48 3.04 2.79
C THR A 14 -3.08 3.62 2.74
N ILE A 15 -2.74 4.48 3.70
CA ILE A 15 -1.44 5.15 3.79
C ILE A 15 -0.84 4.90 5.17
N SER A 16 0.43 4.53 5.20
CA SER A 16 1.25 4.50 6.42
C SER A 16 2.19 5.70 6.44
N ALA A 17 2.22 6.43 7.55
CA ALA A 17 3.18 7.50 7.85
C ALA A 17 4.10 7.03 8.98
N VAL A 18 5.30 6.56 8.63
CA VAL A 18 6.24 5.95 9.58
C VAL A 18 7.23 6.99 10.08
N ASN A 19 7.04 7.45 11.30
CA ASN A 19 7.82 8.55 11.89
C ASN A 19 9.14 8.12 12.56
N GLY A 20 9.33 6.81 12.78
CA GLY A 20 10.47 6.29 13.52
C GLY A 20 10.60 4.77 13.45
N PRO A 21 11.07 4.11 14.51
CA PRO A 21 11.25 2.65 14.55
C PRO A 21 9.96 1.88 14.25
N ALA A 22 9.95 1.07 13.19
CA ALA A 22 8.92 0.09 12.89
C ALA A 22 9.51 -1.31 13.09
N ALA A 23 9.33 -1.90 14.28
CA ALA A 23 9.97 -3.14 14.68
C ALA A 23 8.98 -4.26 14.99
N GLY A 24 9.35 -5.51 14.71
CA GLY A 24 8.54 -6.70 14.91
C GLY A 24 7.22 -6.59 14.14
N VAL A 25 6.09 -6.84 14.80
CA VAL A 25 4.75 -6.68 14.21
C VAL A 25 4.49 -5.25 13.72
N GLY A 26 5.11 -4.23 14.35
CA GLY A 26 5.06 -2.85 13.90
C GLY A 26 5.67 -2.65 12.51
N CYS A 27 6.72 -3.39 12.16
CA CYS A 27 7.27 -3.43 10.80
C CYS A 27 6.24 -4.01 9.81
N SER A 28 5.60 -5.11 10.17
CA SER A 28 4.57 -5.74 9.33
C SER A 28 3.37 -4.81 9.13
N ILE A 29 2.87 -4.16 10.19
CA ILE A 29 1.75 -3.20 10.11
C ILE A 29 2.16 -1.96 9.31
N GLY A 30 3.37 -1.44 9.53
CA GLY A 30 3.87 -0.24 8.84
C GLY A 30 4.03 -0.42 7.33
N LEU A 31 4.35 -1.63 6.87
CA LEU A 31 4.54 -1.96 5.45
C LEU A 31 3.28 -2.53 4.77
N ALA A 32 2.21 -2.86 5.52
CA ALA A 32 0.99 -3.45 4.97
C ALA A 32 0.10 -2.49 4.14
N PRO A 33 0.04 -1.16 4.41
CA PRO A 33 -0.74 -0.23 3.62
C PRO A 33 -0.27 -0.09 2.17
N ASP A 34 -1.17 0.41 1.31
CA ASP A 34 -0.91 0.54 -0.14
C ASP A 34 0.17 1.58 -0.44
N PHE A 35 0.26 2.63 0.38
CA PHE A 35 1.29 3.65 0.29
C PHE A 35 2.01 3.79 1.63
N VAL A 36 3.33 3.77 1.59
CA VAL A 36 4.18 3.95 2.77
C VAL A 36 5.07 5.15 2.58
N ILE A 37 4.90 6.16 3.42
CA ILE A 37 5.77 7.34 3.49
C ILE A 37 6.51 7.27 4.83
N ALA A 38 7.82 7.38 4.81
CA ALA A 38 8.63 7.28 6.01
C ALA A 38 9.45 8.55 6.25
N SER A 39 9.64 8.88 7.51
CA SER A 39 10.66 9.85 7.89
C SER A 39 12.04 9.30 7.57
N GLU A 40 13.00 10.15 7.22
CA GLU A 40 14.41 9.76 7.04
C GLU A 40 15.02 9.13 8.29
N LYS A 41 14.46 9.40 9.48
CA LYS A 41 14.86 8.81 10.77
C LYS A 41 14.24 7.44 11.04
N ALA A 42 13.30 7.01 10.20
CA ALA A 42 12.62 5.74 10.35
C ALA A 42 13.51 4.57 9.90
N TYR A 43 13.24 3.41 10.48
CA TYR A 43 13.77 2.14 10.01
C TYR A 43 12.76 1.02 10.21
N PHE A 44 12.92 -0.04 9.44
CA PHE A 44 12.11 -1.24 9.50
C PHE A 44 12.96 -2.40 10.04
N LEU A 45 12.40 -3.21 10.93
CA LEU A 45 13.13 -4.27 11.60
C LEU A 45 12.26 -5.48 11.89
N GLN A 46 12.58 -6.62 11.30
CA GLN A 46 11.98 -7.89 11.68
C GLN A 46 12.75 -8.49 12.88
N ALA A 47 12.47 -7.95 14.07
CA ALA A 47 13.23 -8.21 15.29
C ALA A 47 13.08 -9.62 15.89
N PHE A 48 12.19 -10.44 15.33
CA PHE A 48 11.78 -11.73 15.93
C PHE A 48 12.93 -12.70 16.11
N VAL A 49 13.82 -12.85 15.13
CA VAL A 49 14.96 -13.75 15.20
C VAL A 49 15.88 -13.42 16.36
N ASN A 50 15.99 -12.15 16.75
CA ASN A 50 16.85 -11.69 17.84
C ASN A 50 16.39 -12.19 19.22
N ILE A 51 15.18 -12.70 19.31
CA ILE A 51 14.60 -13.30 20.54
C ILE A 51 14.11 -14.74 20.30
N GLY A 52 14.58 -15.39 19.21
CA GLY A 52 14.26 -16.79 18.92
C GLY A 52 12.83 -17.05 18.45
N LEU A 53 12.13 -16.00 17.94
CA LEU A 53 10.78 -16.12 17.40
C LEU A 53 10.77 -16.03 15.88
N VAL A 54 9.65 -16.42 15.28
CA VAL A 54 9.37 -16.24 13.86
C VAL A 54 8.57 -14.96 13.62
N PRO A 55 8.74 -14.29 12.47
CA PRO A 55 7.94 -13.13 12.08
C PRO A 55 6.44 -13.44 12.06
N ASP A 56 5.65 -12.45 12.47
CA ASP A 56 4.18 -12.48 12.46
C ASP A 56 3.59 -11.30 11.65
N GLY A 57 2.29 -11.07 11.80
CA GLY A 57 1.62 -9.94 11.12
C GLY A 57 1.57 -10.06 9.59
N GLY A 58 1.79 -11.26 9.04
CA GLY A 58 1.82 -11.49 7.59
C GLY A 58 3.16 -11.15 6.93
N ALA A 59 4.22 -10.93 7.70
CA ALA A 59 5.54 -10.54 7.19
C ALA A 59 6.06 -11.49 6.11
N SER A 60 5.99 -12.81 6.32
CA SER A 60 6.51 -13.79 5.36
C SER A 60 5.79 -13.71 4.02
N TRP A 61 4.47 -13.53 4.03
CA TRP A 61 3.65 -13.40 2.83
C TRP A 61 3.91 -12.06 2.12
N MET A 62 3.94 -10.97 2.88
CA MET A 62 4.05 -9.61 2.35
C MET A 62 5.45 -9.28 1.86
N LEU A 63 6.49 -9.52 2.67
CA LEU A 63 7.86 -9.13 2.32
C LEU A 63 8.38 -9.86 1.09
N THR A 64 8.07 -11.16 0.94
CA THR A 64 8.48 -11.92 -0.25
C THR A 64 7.89 -11.36 -1.54
N ARG A 65 6.68 -10.77 -1.47
CA ARG A 65 6.01 -10.11 -2.60
C ARG A 65 6.52 -8.68 -2.82
N LEU A 66 6.79 -7.98 -1.74
CA LEU A 66 7.18 -6.57 -1.78
C LEU A 66 8.63 -6.37 -2.25
N VAL A 67 9.58 -7.13 -1.71
CA VAL A 67 11.01 -6.93 -1.96
C VAL A 67 11.70 -8.17 -2.57
N GLY A 68 10.95 -9.21 -2.83
CA GLY A 68 11.46 -10.49 -3.31
C GLY A 68 12.09 -11.35 -2.21
N LYS A 69 12.23 -12.66 -2.50
CA LYS A 69 12.66 -13.65 -1.52
C LYS A 69 14.03 -13.33 -0.88
N ALA A 70 15.01 -12.90 -1.66
CA ALA A 70 16.37 -12.66 -1.17
C ALA A 70 16.41 -11.59 -0.07
N ARG A 71 15.82 -10.43 -0.32
CA ARG A 71 15.76 -9.31 0.63
C ARG A 71 14.84 -9.62 1.82
N ALA A 72 13.73 -10.31 1.60
CA ALA A 72 12.88 -10.78 2.68
C ALA A 72 13.63 -11.75 3.61
N THR A 73 14.44 -12.66 3.05
CA THR A 73 15.31 -13.57 3.83
C THR A 73 16.31 -12.79 4.67
N GLU A 74 16.98 -11.79 4.09
CA GLU A 74 17.91 -10.91 4.79
C GLU A 74 17.23 -10.22 5.99
N MET A 75 16.09 -9.55 5.76
CA MET A 75 15.34 -8.87 6.82
C MET A 75 14.91 -9.79 7.95
N MET A 76 14.41 -10.99 7.60
CA MET A 76 13.77 -11.89 8.57
C MET A 76 14.77 -12.77 9.31
N MET A 77 15.85 -13.20 8.67
CA MET A 77 16.80 -14.15 9.26
C MET A 77 18.01 -13.47 9.91
N LEU A 78 18.40 -12.28 9.45
CA LEU A 78 19.49 -11.53 10.08
C LEU A 78 19.00 -10.58 11.18
N GLY A 79 17.73 -10.14 11.12
CA GLY A 79 17.13 -9.28 12.14
C GLY A 79 17.87 -7.95 12.30
N GLU A 80 18.29 -7.36 11.17
CA GLU A 80 18.99 -6.09 11.13
C GLU A 80 18.05 -4.93 10.76
N LYS A 81 18.45 -3.72 11.11
CA LYS A 81 17.70 -2.50 10.77
C LYS A 81 17.82 -2.20 9.29
N LEU A 82 16.68 -2.05 8.63
CA LEU A 82 16.57 -1.53 7.26
C LEU A 82 16.23 -0.03 7.33
N PRO A 83 17.17 0.90 7.12
CA PRO A 83 16.89 2.34 7.12
C PRO A 83 15.88 2.72 6.05
N ALA A 84 15.09 3.79 6.27
CA ALA A 84 14.06 4.25 5.34
C ALA A 84 14.60 4.50 3.92
N ALA A 85 15.78 5.11 3.78
CA ALA A 85 16.43 5.33 2.49
C ALA A 85 16.69 4.01 1.74
N LYS A 86 17.15 2.97 2.45
CA LYS A 86 17.38 1.64 1.85
C LYS A 86 16.06 0.93 1.53
N ALA A 87 15.05 1.09 2.37
CA ALA A 87 13.72 0.57 2.10
C ALA A 87 13.11 1.18 0.82
N LEU A 88 13.35 2.47 0.58
CA LEU A 88 12.98 3.15 -0.67
C LEU A 88 13.74 2.58 -1.89
N GLU A 89 15.06 2.43 -1.77
CA GLU A 89 15.89 1.81 -2.84
C GLU A 89 15.41 0.40 -3.21
N TRP A 90 14.95 -0.36 -2.22
CA TRP A 90 14.42 -1.71 -2.43
C TRP A 90 13.00 -1.74 -2.98
N GLY A 91 12.34 -0.60 -3.08
CA GLY A 91 10.93 -0.51 -3.48
C GLY A 91 9.94 -0.98 -2.41
N ALA A 92 10.39 -1.11 -1.16
CA ALA A 92 9.53 -1.49 -0.05
C ALA A 92 8.59 -0.37 0.40
N ILE A 93 8.96 0.88 0.15
CA ILE A 93 8.19 2.08 0.49
C ILE A 93 8.16 3.07 -0.66
N HIS A 94 7.24 4.04 -0.63
CA HIS A 94 6.99 4.97 -1.74
C HIS A 94 7.81 6.25 -1.64
N LYS A 95 8.04 6.75 -0.42
CA LYS A 95 8.68 8.06 -0.24
C LYS A 95 9.40 8.13 1.10
N VAL A 96 10.52 8.86 1.13
CA VAL A 96 11.20 9.29 2.34
C VAL A 96 11.18 10.81 2.38
N VAL A 97 10.91 11.37 3.55
CA VAL A 97 10.78 12.82 3.76
C VAL A 97 11.44 13.23 5.08
N GLU A 98 11.72 14.52 5.22
CA GLU A 98 12.12 15.11 6.49
C GLU A 98 11.08 14.85 7.58
N PRO A 99 11.48 14.69 8.86
CA PRO A 99 10.56 14.34 9.94
C PRO A 99 9.34 15.25 10.06
N ASP A 100 9.56 16.55 9.94
CA ASP A 100 8.50 17.56 10.12
C ASP A 100 7.54 17.64 8.92
N ALA A 101 7.93 17.13 7.76
CA ALA A 101 7.11 17.09 6.56
C ALA A 101 6.23 15.83 6.47
N LEU A 102 6.45 14.81 7.31
CA LEU A 102 5.85 13.49 7.17
C LEU A 102 4.31 13.51 7.13
N ILE A 103 3.70 14.18 8.09
CA ILE A 103 2.23 14.20 8.22
C ILE A 103 1.62 15.01 7.08
N ASP A 104 2.21 16.13 6.71
CA ASP A 104 1.69 16.97 5.62
C ASP A 104 1.76 16.24 4.28
N GLU A 105 2.83 15.50 4.01
CA GLU A 105 2.94 14.66 2.81
C GLU A 105 1.91 13.54 2.79
N ALA A 106 1.75 12.82 3.91
CA ALA A 106 0.76 11.76 4.01
C ALA A 106 -0.67 12.30 3.84
N MET A 107 -0.98 13.44 4.46
CA MET A 107 -2.29 14.09 4.34
C MET A 107 -2.54 14.67 2.94
N SER A 108 -1.51 15.18 2.27
CA SER A 108 -1.61 15.62 0.88
C SER A 108 -1.98 14.45 -0.04
N LEU A 109 -1.31 13.31 0.11
CA LEU A 109 -1.64 12.10 -0.64
C LEU A 109 -3.05 11.59 -0.28
N ALA A 110 -3.43 11.59 1.00
CA ALA A 110 -4.76 11.17 1.45
C ALA A 110 -5.86 12.03 0.83
N LYS A 111 -5.70 13.35 0.84
CA LYS A 111 -6.64 14.30 0.21
C LYS A 111 -6.75 14.07 -1.30
N ARG A 112 -5.61 13.83 -1.97
CA ARG A 112 -5.59 13.52 -3.41
C ARG A 112 -6.39 12.25 -3.72
N LEU A 113 -6.20 11.18 -2.95
CA LEU A 113 -6.92 9.92 -3.13
C LEU A 113 -8.41 10.07 -2.79
N ALA A 114 -8.73 10.77 -1.69
CA ALA A 114 -10.10 11.00 -1.26
C ALA A 114 -10.91 11.89 -2.23
N SER A 115 -10.26 12.78 -2.98
CA SER A 115 -10.89 13.58 -4.04
C SER A 115 -10.89 12.89 -5.40
N GLY A 116 -10.40 11.67 -5.47
CA GLY A 116 -10.41 10.84 -6.67
C GLY A 116 -11.68 9.99 -6.81
N PRO A 117 -11.78 9.18 -7.88
CA PRO A 117 -12.89 8.27 -8.13
C PRO A 117 -12.79 7.06 -7.19
N THR A 118 -13.31 7.19 -5.96
CA THR A 118 -13.05 6.22 -4.87
C THR A 118 -13.60 4.82 -5.15
N VAL A 119 -14.67 4.68 -5.94
CA VAL A 119 -15.15 3.37 -6.41
C VAL A 119 -14.06 2.68 -7.24
N ALA A 120 -13.50 3.36 -8.23
CA ALA A 120 -12.44 2.83 -9.08
C ALA A 120 -11.17 2.54 -8.28
N LEU A 121 -10.76 3.44 -7.38
CA LEU A 121 -9.59 3.24 -6.51
C LEU A 121 -9.73 2.00 -5.61
N GLY A 122 -10.91 1.76 -5.06
CA GLY A 122 -11.19 0.56 -4.26
C GLY A 122 -11.10 -0.73 -5.09
N ILE A 123 -11.60 -0.72 -6.32
CA ILE A 123 -11.52 -1.85 -7.26
C ILE A 123 -10.06 -2.08 -7.68
N MET A 124 -9.31 -1.03 -8.03
CA MET A 124 -7.88 -1.13 -8.35
C MET A 124 -7.10 -1.78 -7.21
N ARG A 125 -7.33 -1.35 -5.96
CA ARG A 125 -6.71 -1.92 -4.78
C ARG A 125 -7.00 -3.42 -4.64
N LYS A 126 -8.27 -3.79 -4.79
CA LYS A 126 -8.70 -5.19 -4.76
C LYS A 126 -7.99 -6.01 -5.85
N ASN A 127 -8.02 -5.53 -7.10
CA ASN A 127 -7.40 -6.23 -8.23
C ASN A 127 -5.88 -6.39 -8.02
N LEU A 128 -5.18 -5.37 -7.55
CA LEU A 128 -3.73 -5.44 -7.25
C LEU A 128 -3.43 -6.50 -6.18
N THR A 129 -4.24 -6.57 -5.11
CA THR A 129 -4.08 -7.56 -4.05
C THR A 129 -4.31 -8.98 -4.57
N GLU A 130 -5.36 -9.18 -5.35
CA GLU A 130 -5.77 -10.49 -5.86
C GLU A 130 -4.91 -10.97 -7.04
N ALA A 131 -4.31 -10.06 -7.80
CA ALA A 131 -3.42 -10.39 -8.92
C ALA A 131 -2.19 -11.21 -8.50
N LEU A 132 -1.74 -11.04 -7.25
CA LEU A 132 -0.62 -11.81 -6.70
C LEU A 132 -0.97 -13.28 -6.37
N GLU A 133 -2.25 -13.67 -6.47
CA GLU A 133 -2.76 -14.98 -6.05
C GLU A 133 -3.51 -15.73 -7.15
N CYS A 134 -3.62 -15.16 -8.35
CA CYS A 134 -4.35 -15.78 -9.46
C CYS A 134 -3.51 -15.85 -10.74
N ASP A 135 -3.98 -16.65 -11.72
CA ASP A 135 -3.43 -16.67 -13.06
C ASP A 135 -3.88 -15.44 -13.88
N TYR A 136 -3.22 -15.22 -15.02
CA TYR A 136 -3.48 -14.08 -15.90
C TYR A 136 -4.91 -14.04 -16.44
N ALA A 137 -5.48 -15.20 -16.79
CA ALA A 137 -6.86 -15.27 -17.33
C ALA A 137 -7.88 -14.84 -16.27
N THR A 138 -7.69 -15.28 -15.03
CA THR A 138 -8.50 -14.87 -13.87
C THR A 138 -8.33 -13.37 -13.59
N ALA A 139 -7.11 -12.83 -13.68
CA ALA A 139 -6.89 -11.39 -13.52
C ALA A 139 -7.66 -10.57 -14.56
N LEU A 140 -7.62 -10.97 -15.85
CA LEU A 140 -8.37 -10.31 -16.93
C LEU A 140 -9.90 -10.29 -16.68
N LEU A 141 -10.46 -11.40 -16.17
CA LEU A 141 -11.88 -11.47 -15.83
C LEU A 141 -12.25 -10.50 -14.69
N ARG A 142 -11.39 -10.40 -13.68
CA ARG A 142 -11.58 -9.46 -12.56
C ARG A 142 -11.46 -8.00 -13.01
N GLU A 143 -10.52 -7.70 -13.89
CA GLU A 143 -10.40 -6.38 -14.50
C GLU A 143 -11.63 -6.01 -15.33
N ALA A 144 -12.15 -6.93 -16.14
CA ALA A 144 -13.36 -6.70 -16.91
C ALA A 144 -14.57 -6.42 -16.02
N GLU A 145 -14.75 -7.20 -14.94
CA GLU A 145 -15.82 -6.94 -13.96
C GLU A 145 -15.60 -5.61 -13.23
N GLY A 146 -14.35 -5.29 -12.86
CA GLY A 146 -13.99 -4.01 -12.25
C GLY A 146 -14.31 -2.83 -13.16
N GLN A 147 -14.02 -2.93 -14.46
CA GLN A 147 -14.36 -1.94 -15.47
C GLN A 147 -15.88 -1.75 -15.59
N ARG A 148 -16.63 -2.85 -15.58
CA ARG A 148 -18.11 -2.77 -15.61
C ARG A 148 -18.64 -2.02 -14.40
N VAL A 149 -18.22 -2.40 -13.18
CA VAL A 149 -18.68 -1.75 -11.94
C VAL A 149 -18.26 -0.28 -11.86
N ALA A 150 -17.00 0.04 -12.17
CA ALA A 150 -16.52 1.41 -12.16
C ALA A 150 -17.20 2.26 -13.26
N GLY A 151 -17.42 1.68 -14.45
CA GLY A 151 -18.07 2.34 -15.59
C GLY A 151 -19.51 2.76 -15.33
N ASP A 152 -20.23 2.04 -14.46
CA ASP A 152 -21.58 2.38 -14.04
C ASP A 152 -21.66 3.54 -13.04
N SER A 153 -20.52 3.96 -12.47
CA SER A 153 -20.46 5.03 -11.47
C SER A 153 -20.72 6.43 -12.06
N ALA A 154 -21.17 7.34 -11.22
CA ALA A 154 -21.29 8.75 -11.59
C ALA A 154 -19.91 9.38 -11.87
N ASP A 155 -18.88 8.94 -11.15
CA ASP A 155 -17.51 9.40 -11.34
C ASP A 155 -16.93 9.01 -12.70
N ALA A 156 -17.27 7.84 -13.25
CA ALA A 156 -16.84 7.45 -14.59
C ALA A 156 -17.45 8.38 -15.67
N ARG A 157 -18.72 8.73 -15.52
CA ARG A 157 -19.40 9.69 -16.43
C ARG A 157 -18.78 11.09 -16.32
N GLU A 158 -18.54 11.57 -15.09
CA GLU A 158 -17.86 12.84 -14.83
C GLU A 158 -16.44 12.84 -15.43
N GLY A 159 -15.69 11.76 -15.26
CA GLY A 159 -14.35 11.61 -15.82
C GLY A 159 -14.35 11.71 -17.35
N ALA A 160 -15.26 11.01 -18.02
CA ALA A 160 -15.40 11.09 -19.47
C ALA A 160 -15.81 12.47 -19.95
N LEU A 161 -16.79 13.10 -19.29
CA LEU A 161 -17.29 14.43 -19.65
C LEU A 161 -16.22 15.51 -19.44
N SER A 162 -15.54 15.50 -18.31
CA SER A 162 -14.49 16.46 -17.99
C SER A 162 -13.30 16.36 -18.95
N PHE A 163 -12.93 15.12 -19.36
CA PHE A 163 -11.91 14.90 -20.36
C PHE A 163 -12.27 15.51 -21.72
N LEU A 164 -13.50 15.30 -22.20
CA LEU A 164 -13.98 15.89 -23.45
C LEU A 164 -14.04 17.43 -23.38
N GLN A 165 -14.41 17.97 -22.22
CA GLN A 165 -14.50 19.41 -21.97
C GLN A 165 -13.15 20.05 -21.62
N LYS A 166 -12.07 19.27 -21.51
CA LYS A 166 -10.71 19.75 -21.12
C LYS A 166 -10.70 20.53 -19.80
N ARG A 167 -11.50 20.10 -18.82
CA ARG A 167 -11.56 20.66 -17.46
C ARG A 167 -11.13 19.63 -16.42
N LYS A 168 -10.88 20.08 -15.20
CA LYS A 168 -10.62 19.20 -14.06
C LYS A 168 -11.90 18.43 -13.70
N SER A 169 -11.75 17.13 -13.40
CA SER A 169 -12.84 16.30 -12.92
C SER A 169 -13.17 16.59 -11.45
N GLU A 170 -14.46 16.50 -11.11
CA GLU A 170 -14.99 16.68 -9.75
C GLU A 170 -15.65 15.37 -9.30
N PHE A 171 -14.82 14.43 -8.80
CA PHE A 171 -15.30 13.14 -8.33
C PHE A 171 -15.99 13.24 -6.97
N LYS A 172 -17.00 12.39 -6.75
CA LYS A 172 -17.83 12.35 -5.52
C LYS A 172 -17.79 10.98 -4.83
N GLY A 173 -17.15 9.99 -5.44
CA GLY A 173 -17.01 8.65 -4.87
C GLY A 173 -18.28 7.79 -5.02
N ASN A 174 -19.09 7.98 -6.02
CA ASN A 174 -20.37 7.27 -6.23
C ASN A 174 -20.62 6.88 -7.70
#